data_2bc6790c84ea10d1aef3a7156da27fb6
#
_entry.id   2bc6790c84ea10d1aef3a7156da27fb6
#
_cell.length_a   1.000
_cell.length_b   1.000
_cell.length_c   1.000
_cell.angle_alpha   90.00
_cell.angle_beta   90.00
_cell.angle_gamma   90.00
#
_symmetry.space_group_name_H-M   'P 1'
#
loop_
_entity.id
_entity.type
_entity.pdbx_description
1 polymer ?
#
loop_
_entity_poly.entity_id
_entity_poly.type
_entity_poly.pdbx_seq_one_letter_code
_entity_poly.pdbx_strand_id
1 'polypeptide(L)'
;RVVLSYSFRMIPDVLLVGCGDLGADIGLRLAGLGHRVVAIRRNAARVPPPLIGVSADLTREAPSLPDLDLGHLVIALSASSRTEDAYRAIYVNGLGRALDSLDEKGQRPSRAVLVSSTRVFGTSDPSTICTEDTTTEPSDGPARVLVEAEQLFASRVPHGTILRLAGLYGRGPARLVDKVARGEVTDPNRWTNRIHREDAAAAVVHLLTRPQPPGPLYVGADNEPALLGNVAAYIAQRLALPSPPPADPEHTHGKRLSNALLRASGWLPTYPTFREGYADYPNHE
;
A
#
# COMPACT_ATOMS: atom_id res chain seq x y z
N ARG A 1 -2.49 19.35 -48.68
CA ARG A 1 -2.90 19.67 -47.29
C ARG A 1 -2.84 18.39 -46.48
N VAL A 2 -1.80 18.28 -45.69
CA VAL A 2 -1.69 17.19 -44.70
C VAL A 2 -2.56 17.59 -43.51
N VAL A 3 -3.68 16.90 -43.31
CA VAL A 3 -4.49 17.04 -42.11
C VAL A 3 -3.79 16.22 -41.02
N LEU A 4 -3.03 16.87 -40.14
CA LEU A 4 -2.53 16.30 -38.92
C LEU A 4 -3.74 16.05 -37.98
N SER A 5 -4.26 14.84 -37.98
CA SER A 5 -5.23 14.41 -36.97
C SER A 5 -4.49 14.33 -35.64
N TYR A 6 -4.59 15.37 -34.82
CA TYR A 6 -4.25 15.29 -33.40
C TYR A 6 -5.27 14.35 -32.74
N SER A 7 -4.90 13.10 -32.61
CA SER A 7 -5.62 12.19 -31.71
C SER A 7 -5.39 12.71 -30.28
N PHE A 8 -6.35 13.45 -29.76
CA PHE A 8 -6.39 13.74 -28.31
C PHE A 8 -6.50 12.39 -27.59
N ARG A 9 -5.38 11.93 -27.06
CA ARG A 9 -5.38 10.73 -26.23
C ARG A 9 -6.17 11.08 -24.96
N MET A 10 -7.40 10.65 -24.90
CA MET A 10 -8.23 10.81 -23.70
C MET A 10 -7.49 10.20 -22.51
N ILE A 11 -7.38 10.97 -21.43
CA ILE A 11 -6.81 10.46 -20.18
C ILE A 11 -7.83 9.48 -19.60
N PRO A 12 -7.49 8.20 -19.42
CA PRO A 12 -8.46 7.19 -19.02
C PRO A 12 -8.92 7.39 -17.56
N ASP A 13 -10.12 6.90 -17.28
CA ASP A 13 -10.68 6.90 -15.93
C ASP A 13 -9.93 5.93 -15.01
N VAL A 14 -9.97 6.22 -13.72
CA VAL A 14 -9.44 5.39 -12.65
C VAL A 14 -10.58 4.91 -11.76
N LEU A 15 -10.66 3.61 -11.52
CA LEU A 15 -11.45 3.05 -10.43
C LEU A 15 -10.54 2.78 -9.22
N LEU A 16 -10.84 3.42 -8.11
CA LEU A 16 -10.18 3.23 -6.83
C LEU A 16 -11.09 2.44 -5.88
N VAL A 17 -10.76 1.18 -5.65
CA VAL A 17 -11.49 0.29 -4.73
C VAL A 17 -10.86 0.38 -3.35
N GLY A 18 -11.52 1.11 -2.46
CA GLY A 18 -11.02 1.40 -1.11
C GLY A 18 -10.38 2.79 -1.01
N CYS A 19 -11.18 3.78 -0.61
CA CYS A 19 -10.73 5.16 -0.39
C CYS A 19 -10.58 5.45 1.12
N GLY A 20 -9.67 4.70 1.77
CA GLY A 20 -9.10 5.04 3.09
C GLY A 20 -8.02 6.12 2.96
N ASP A 21 -7.20 6.31 3.98
CA ASP A 21 -6.15 7.34 3.97
C ASP A 21 -5.17 7.18 2.79
N LEU A 22 -4.63 5.96 2.60
CA LEU A 22 -3.73 5.69 1.48
C LEU A 22 -4.46 5.80 0.13
N GLY A 23 -5.68 5.25 0.03
CA GLY A 23 -6.47 5.33 -1.20
C GLY A 23 -6.79 6.77 -1.59
N ALA A 24 -7.14 7.62 -0.63
CA ALA A 24 -7.38 9.04 -0.87
C ALA A 24 -6.13 9.75 -1.40
N ASP A 25 -4.94 9.50 -0.79
CA ASP A 25 -3.67 10.07 -1.25
C ASP A 25 -3.35 9.62 -2.70
N ILE A 26 -3.56 8.35 -3.03
CA ILE A 26 -3.39 7.83 -4.39
C ILE A 26 -4.37 8.51 -5.35
N GLY A 27 -5.64 8.55 -4.99
CA GLY A 27 -6.69 9.13 -5.84
C GLY A 27 -6.47 10.61 -6.12
N LEU A 28 -6.09 11.39 -5.12
CA LEU A 28 -5.80 12.82 -5.27
C LEU A 28 -4.59 13.07 -6.19
N ARG A 29 -3.54 12.25 -6.08
CA ARG A 29 -2.37 12.33 -6.99
C ARG A 29 -2.77 12.02 -8.43
N LEU A 30 -3.58 10.98 -8.67
CA LEU A 30 -4.07 10.62 -10.00
C LEU A 30 -5.00 11.70 -10.58
N ALA A 31 -5.88 12.29 -9.74
CA ALA A 31 -6.70 13.43 -10.15
C ALA A 31 -5.84 14.66 -10.50
N GLY A 32 -4.76 14.91 -9.77
CA GLY A 32 -3.78 15.95 -10.08
C GLY A 32 -3.05 15.74 -11.42
N LEU A 33 -2.99 14.51 -11.91
CA LEU A 33 -2.48 14.15 -13.25
C LEU A 33 -3.56 14.25 -14.34
N GLY A 34 -4.79 14.65 -14.00
CA GLY A 34 -5.89 14.86 -14.95
C GLY A 34 -6.81 13.65 -15.12
N HIS A 35 -6.62 12.55 -14.37
CA HIS A 35 -7.53 11.42 -14.40
C HIS A 35 -8.87 11.75 -13.71
N ARG A 36 -9.98 11.31 -14.29
CA ARG A 36 -11.25 11.19 -13.57
C ARG A 36 -11.17 9.98 -12.66
N VAL A 37 -11.28 10.17 -11.34
CA VAL A 37 -11.14 9.12 -10.34
C VAL A 37 -12.48 8.85 -9.68
N VAL A 38 -12.98 7.61 -9.84
CA VAL A 38 -14.16 7.10 -9.12
C VAL A 38 -13.68 6.23 -7.97
N ALA A 39 -14.09 6.54 -6.75
CA ALA A 39 -13.59 5.94 -5.53
C ALA A 39 -14.71 5.25 -4.74
N ILE A 40 -14.55 3.96 -4.48
CA ILE A 40 -15.50 3.15 -3.69
C ILE A 40 -15.14 3.26 -2.20
N ARG A 41 -16.11 3.65 -1.40
CA ARG A 41 -16.02 3.71 0.06
C ARG A 41 -17.39 3.46 0.68
N ARG A 42 -17.47 2.87 1.89
CA ARG A 42 -18.73 2.66 2.62
C ARG A 42 -19.56 3.94 2.78
N ASN A 43 -18.90 5.05 3.03
CA ASN A 43 -19.55 6.37 3.08
C ASN A 43 -18.90 7.27 2.02
N ALA A 44 -19.57 7.42 0.88
CA ALA A 44 -19.09 8.23 -0.24
C ALA A 44 -18.90 9.71 0.10
N ALA A 45 -19.65 10.26 1.08
CA ALA A 45 -19.49 11.65 1.52
C ALA A 45 -18.12 11.95 2.16
N ARG A 46 -17.37 10.91 2.54
CA ARG A 46 -15.99 11.03 3.06
C ARG A 46 -14.93 10.87 1.99
N VAL A 47 -15.30 10.73 0.73
CA VAL A 47 -14.37 10.76 -0.39
C VAL A 47 -14.00 12.22 -0.67
N PRO A 48 -12.70 12.58 -0.65
CA PRO A 48 -12.32 13.98 -0.82
C PRO A 48 -12.53 14.44 -2.28
N PRO A 49 -13.02 15.67 -2.52
CA PRO A 49 -13.05 16.24 -3.85
C PRO A 49 -11.61 16.44 -4.38
N PRO A 50 -11.34 16.30 -5.69
CA PRO A 50 -12.30 16.15 -6.79
C PRO A 50 -12.68 14.69 -7.10
N LEU A 51 -12.37 13.72 -6.25
CA LEU A 51 -12.72 12.33 -6.45
C LEU A 51 -14.24 12.14 -6.41
N ILE A 52 -14.76 11.23 -7.23
CA ILE A 52 -16.19 10.89 -7.30
C ILE A 52 -16.46 9.70 -6.41
N GLY A 53 -17.21 9.90 -5.32
CA GLY A 53 -17.52 8.83 -4.37
C GLY A 53 -18.64 7.91 -4.83
N VAL A 54 -18.43 6.59 -4.72
CA VAL A 54 -19.46 5.55 -4.83
C VAL A 54 -19.57 4.85 -3.49
N SER A 55 -20.80 4.82 -2.94
CA SER A 55 -21.06 4.18 -1.65
C SER A 55 -21.30 2.70 -1.85
N ALA A 56 -20.47 1.86 -1.21
CA ALA A 56 -20.68 0.42 -1.12
C ALA A 56 -19.93 -0.18 0.07
N ASP A 57 -20.58 -1.07 0.81
CA ASP A 57 -19.91 -1.95 1.77
C ASP A 57 -19.53 -3.27 1.08
N LEU A 58 -18.31 -3.32 0.57
CA LEU A 58 -17.80 -4.48 -0.15
C LEU A 58 -17.79 -5.78 0.68
N THR A 59 -17.94 -5.71 2.01
CA THR A 59 -18.12 -6.92 2.82
C THR A 59 -19.50 -7.55 2.67
N ARG A 60 -20.47 -6.81 2.09
CA ARG A 60 -21.88 -7.19 1.99
C ARG A 60 -22.43 -7.18 0.58
N GLU A 61 -22.02 -6.20 -0.23
CA GLU A 61 -22.64 -5.91 -1.53
C GLU A 61 -21.60 -5.60 -2.60
N ALA A 62 -21.98 -5.81 -3.86
CA ALA A 62 -21.22 -5.37 -5.02
C ALA A 62 -21.45 -3.87 -5.26
N PRO A 63 -20.44 -3.10 -5.69
CA PRO A 63 -20.60 -1.68 -5.96
C PRO A 63 -21.37 -1.46 -7.26
N SER A 64 -22.31 -0.50 -7.25
CA SER A 64 -22.95 -0.02 -8.48
C SER A 64 -22.03 0.99 -9.15
N LEU A 65 -21.32 0.56 -10.19
CA LEU A 65 -20.35 1.40 -10.91
C LEU A 65 -21.05 2.32 -11.92
N PRO A 66 -20.66 3.61 -12.00
CA PRO A 66 -21.05 4.47 -13.11
C PRO A 66 -20.39 4.01 -14.42
N ASP A 67 -20.77 4.64 -15.52
CA ASP A 67 -20.06 4.40 -16.78
C ASP A 67 -18.65 5.02 -16.72
N LEU A 68 -17.65 4.21 -17.10
CA LEU A 68 -16.23 4.53 -17.06
C LEU A 68 -15.56 4.22 -18.39
N ASP A 69 -14.64 5.07 -18.81
CA ASP A 69 -13.58 4.72 -19.78
C ASP A 69 -12.36 4.22 -19.01
N LEU A 70 -12.51 3.02 -18.42
CA LEU A 70 -11.58 2.49 -17.43
C LEU A 70 -10.23 2.14 -18.03
N GLY A 71 -9.20 2.90 -17.68
CA GLY A 71 -7.81 2.54 -18.01
C GLY A 71 -7.04 2.02 -16.81
N HIS A 72 -7.35 2.49 -15.61
CA HIS A 72 -6.58 2.14 -14.42
C HIS A 72 -7.47 1.64 -13.28
N LEU A 73 -7.01 0.58 -12.60
CA LEU A 73 -7.63 0.01 -11.42
C LEU A 73 -6.65 0.06 -10.24
N VAL A 74 -7.10 0.58 -9.12
CA VAL A 74 -6.37 0.55 -7.84
C VAL A 74 -7.22 -0.19 -6.83
N ILE A 75 -6.64 -1.21 -6.19
CA ILE A 75 -7.26 -1.93 -5.08
C ILE A 75 -6.46 -1.59 -3.81
N ALA A 76 -7.03 -0.78 -2.92
CA ALA A 76 -6.42 -0.32 -1.67
C ALA A 76 -7.35 -0.58 -0.49
N LEU A 77 -7.65 -1.84 -0.24
CA LEU A 77 -8.57 -2.31 0.79
C LEU A 77 -7.94 -2.29 2.18
N SER A 78 -8.79 -2.23 3.21
CA SER A 78 -8.39 -2.31 4.61
C SER A 78 -9.43 -3.04 5.43
N ALA A 79 -9.01 -4.05 6.20
CA ALA A 79 -9.88 -4.78 7.11
C ALA A 79 -10.24 -3.93 8.34
N SER A 80 -11.43 -4.15 8.90
CA SER A 80 -11.93 -3.45 10.09
C SER A 80 -11.26 -3.91 11.38
N SER A 81 -10.73 -5.14 11.40
CA SER A 81 -10.00 -5.74 12.51
C SER A 81 -8.91 -6.68 11.99
N ARG A 82 -8.07 -7.21 12.91
CA ARG A 82 -6.96 -8.13 12.55
C ARG A 82 -7.34 -9.61 12.62
N THR A 83 -8.62 -9.94 12.56
CA THR A 83 -9.11 -11.33 12.52
C THR A 83 -9.07 -11.88 11.11
N GLU A 84 -8.94 -13.19 10.95
CA GLU A 84 -8.99 -13.86 9.66
C GLU A 84 -10.31 -13.59 8.93
N ASP A 85 -11.45 -13.65 9.64
CA ASP A 85 -12.78 -13.40 9.06
C ASP A 85 -12.92 -11.99 8.52
N ALA A 86 -12.43 -10.97 9.26
CA ALA A 86 -12.47 -9.59 8.77
C ALA A 86 -11.58 -9.38 7.53
N TYR A 87 -10.43 -10.06 7.47
CA TYR A 87 -9.57 -10.07 6.29
C TYR A 87 -10.26 -10.75 5.12
N ARG A 88 -10.83 -11.94 5.31
CA ARG A 88 -11.54 -12.68 4.27
C ARG A 88 -12.72 -11.89 3.71
N ALA A 89 -13.50 -11.28 4.59
CA ALA A 89 -14.66 -10.48 4.20
C ALA A 89 -14.31 -9.35 3.21
N ILE A 90 -13.14 -8.72 3.36
CA ILE A 90 -12.77 -7.57 2.53
C ILE A 90 -11.74 -7.91 1.43
N TYR A 91 -10.67 -8.67 1.75
CA TYR A 91 -9.59 -8.91 0.80
C TYR A 91 -9.90 -10.02 -0.21
N VAL A 92 -10.77 -10.98 0.12
CA VAL A 92 -11.20 -12.03 -0.81
C VAL A 92 -12.61 -11.74 -1.32
N ASN A 93 -13.60 -11.70 -0.42
CA ASN A 93 -15.00 -11.55 -0.84
C ASN A 93 -15.28 -10.14 -1.39
N GLY A 94 -14.75 -9.10 -0.71
CA GLY A 94 -14.91 -7.71 -1.16
C GLY A 94 -14.17 -7.42 -2.48
N LEU A 95 -12.96 -7.94 -2.62
CA LEU A 95 -12.22 -7.89 -3.88
C LEU A 95 -12.98 -8.61 -5.00
N GLY A 96 -13.49 -9.82 -4.73
CA GLY A 96 -14.29 -10.58 -5.68
C GLY A 96 -15.49 -9.78 -6.20
N ARG A 97 -16.29 -9.20 -5.29
CA ARG A 97 -17.45 -8.36 -5.66
C ARG A 97 -17.09 -7.15 -6.52
N ALA A 98 -15.96 -6.49 -6.21
CA ALA A 98 -15.49 -5.36 -7.02
C ALA A 98 -15.10 -5.79 -8.43
N LEU A 99 -14.42 -6.94 -8.55
CA LEU A 99 -14.04 -7.51 -9.85
C LEU A 99 -15.26 -8.02 -10.64
N ASP A 100 -16.26 -8.61 -9.96
CA ASP A 100 -17.51 -9.05 -10.59
C ASP A 100 -18.26 -7.86 -11.22
N SER A 101 -18.35 -6.72 -10.48
CA SER A 101 -18.97 -5.51 -11.04
C SER A 101 -18.25 -4.96 -12.27
N LEU A 102 -16.91 -5.10 -12.34
CA LEU A 102 -16.15 -4.76 -13.54
C LEU A 102 -16.45 -5.70 -14.71
N ASP A 103 -16.53 -6.99 -14.43
CA ASP A 103 -16.84 -8.01 -15.45
C ASP A 103 -18.27 -7.83 -16.01
N GLU A 104 -19.25 -7.55 -15.15
CA GLU A 104 -20.64 -7.25 -15.54
C GLU A 104 -20.73 -6.03 -16.46
N LYS A 105 -19.88 -5.03 -16.23
CA LYS A 105 -19.77 -3.83 -17.08
C LYS A 105 -18.87 -4.02 -18.31
N GLY A 106 -18.27 -5.19 -18.49
CA GLY A 106 -17.30 -5.46 -19.57
C GLY A 106 -16.03 -4.61 -19.46
N GLN A 107 -15.73 -4.06 -18.27
CA GLN A 107 -14.58 -3.18 -18.06
C GLN A 107 -13.29 -3.99 -17.89
N ARG A 108 -12.25 -3.59 -18.62
CA ARG A 108 -10.92 -4.23 -18.55
C ARG A 108 -9.87 -3.16 -18.43
N PRO A 109 -9.31 -2.93 -17.20
CA PRO A 109 -8.27 -1.94 -17.02
C PRO A 109 -7.01 -2.35 -17.79
N SER A 110 -6.37 -1.40 -18.45
CA SER A 110 -5.07 -1.61 -19.11
C SER A 110 -3.93 -1.73 -18.09
N ARG A 111 -4.12 -1.16 -16.90
CA ARG A 111 -3.20 -1.25 -15.75
C ARG A 111 -3.97 -1.39 -14.46
N ALA A 112 -3.47 -2.23 -13.58
CA ALA A 112 -4.07 -2.44 -12.28
C ALA A 112 -2.99 -2.62 -11.21
N VAL A 113 -3.21 -2.08 -10.01
CA VAL A 113 -2.34 -2.29 -8.85
C VAL A 113 -3.18 -2.76 -7.67
N LEU A 114 -2.84 -3.93 -7.13
CA LEU A 114 -3.31 -4.41 -5.84
C LEU A 114 -2.30 -4.02 -4.76
N VAL A 115 -2.73 -3.22 -3.80
CA VAL A 115 -1.97 -2.97 -2.57
C VAL A 115 -2.14 -4.17 -1.63
N SER A 116 -1.06 -4.92 -1.46
CA SER A 116 -0.93 -6.05 -0.54
C SER A 116 0.02 -5.70 0.61
N SER A 117 0.48 -6.68 1.35
CA SER A 117 1.34 -6.49 2.52
C SER A 117 2.49 -7.49 2.54
N THR A 118 3.66 -7.04 2.98
CA THR A 118 4.82 -7.91 3.25
C THR A 118 4.59 -8.89 4.42
N ARG A 119 3.41 -8.85 5.06
CA ARG A 119 2.98 -9.86 6.05
C ARG A 119 2.96 -11.27 5.45
N VAL A 120 2.77 -11.41 4.14
CA VAL A 120 2.77 -12.69 3.42
C VAL A 120 4.09 -13.46 3.51
N PHE A 121 5.21 -12.78 3.81
CA PHE A 121 6.52 -13.44 3.94
C PHE A 121 6.74 -14.16 5.28
N GLY A 122 5.85 -14.01 6.26
CA GLY A 122 6.05 -14.60 7.58
C GLY A 122 7.24 -14.00 8.34
N THR A 123 7.82 -14.81 9.26
CA THR A 123 9.07 -14.51 9.96
C THR A 123 10.21 -15.25 9.28
N SER A 124 11.07 -14.52 8.62
CA SER A 124 12.24 -15.10 7.92
C SER A 124 13.47 -15.09 8.83
N ASP A 125 14.47 -15.88 8.47
CA ASP A 125 15.80 -15.77 9.02
C ASP A 125 16.31 -14.32 8.87
N PRO A 126 16.78 -13.67 9.95
CA PRO A 126 17.24 -12.29 9.92
C PRO A 126 18.47 -12.08 9.02
N SER A 127 19.19 -13.13 8.64
CA SER A 127 20.28 -13.07 7.67
C SER A 127 19.78 -12.88 6.23
N THR A 128 18.54 -13.30 5.95
CA THR A 128 17.92 -13.25 4.62
C THR A 128 17.21 -11.92 4.38
N ILE A 129 17.37 -11.37 3.18
CA ILE A 129 16.62 -10.22 2.70
C ILE A 129 15.53 -10.71 1.76
N CYS A 130 14.26 -10.49 2.16
CA CYS A 130 13.12 -10.84 1.32
C CYS A 130 13.01 -9.88 0.12
N THR A 131 12.80 -10.46 -1.05
CA THR A 131 12.60 -9.80 -2.34
C THR A 131 11.28 -10.28 -2.98
N GLU A 132 11.03 -9.88 -4.20
CA GLU A 132 9.90 -10.36 -5.00
C GLU A 132 9.97 -11.88 -5.26
N ASP A 133 11.17 -12.45 -5.35
CA ASP A 133 11.40 -13.89 -5.57
C ASP A 133 11.25 -14.74 -4.31
N THR A 134 11.11 -14.10 -3.14
CA THR A 134 10.96 -14.82 -1.88
C THR A 134 9.58 -15.48 -1.80
N THR A 135 9.57 -16.78 -1.55
CA THR A 135 8.33 -17.55 -1.35
C THR A 135 7.53 -17.00 -0.18
N THR A 136 6.20 -16.96 -0.34
CA THR A 136 5.30 -16.56 0.75
C THR A 136 5.19 -17.67 1.79
N GLU A 137 5.37 -17.31 3.05
CA GLU A 137 5.26 -18.20 4.21
C GLU A 137 4.34 -17.58 5.26
N PRO A 138 3.01 -17.56 5.02
CA PRO A 138 2.08 -16.89 5.91
C PRO A 138 2.04 -17.54 7.28
N SER A 139 2.38 -16.80 8.32
CA SER A 139 2.49 -17.28 9.70
C SER A 139 1.16 -17.27 10.47
N ASP A 140 0.12 -16.64 9.94
CA ASP A 140 -1.19 -16.52 10.60
C ASP A 140 -2.35 -16.46 9.58
N GLY A 141 -3.61 -16.51 10.09
CA GLY A 141 -4.81 -16.49 9.28
C GLY A 141 -4.91 -15.27 8.37
N PRO A 142 -4.77 -14.05 8.88
CA PRO A 142 -4.75 -12.84 8.03
C PRO A 142 -3.69 -12.85 6.92
N ALA A 143 -2.50 -13.40 7.19
CA ALA A 143 -1.46 -13.52 6.16
C ALA A 143 -1.84 -14.51 5.06
N ARG A 144 -2.45 -15.66 5.43
CA ARG A 144 -2.99 -16.64 4.46
C ARG A 144 -4.06 -16.02 3.56
N VAL A 145 -4.96 -15.24 4.14
CA VAL A 145 -6.01 -14.54 3.38
C VAL A 145 -5.41 -13.53 2.41
N LEU A 146 -4.34 -12.84 2.76
CA LEU A 146 -3.66 -11.93 1.82
C LEU A 146 -3.04 -12.69 0.64
N VAL A 147 -2.44 -13.85 0.86
CA VAL A 147 -1.93 -14.71 -0.23
C VAL A 147 -3.07 -15.15 -1.15
N GLU A 148 -4.21 -15.56 -0.59
CA GLU A 148 -5.41 -15.92 -1.36
C GLU A 148 -5.93 -14.72 -2.18
N ALA A 149 -5.95 -13.53 -1.61
CA ALA A 149 -6.33 -12.31 -2.31
C ALA A 149 -5.38 -11.96 -3.48
N GLU A 150 -4.07 -12.13 -3.30
CA GLU A 150 -3.09 -11.98 -4.38
C GLU A 150 -3.33 -12.97 -5.51
N GLN A 151 -3.61 -14.24 -5.19
CA GLN A 151 -3.93 -15.30 -6.16
C GLN A 151 -5.23 -15.00 -6.92
N LEU A 152 -6.29 -14.57 -6.20
CA LEU A 152 -7.54 -14.16 -6.81
C LEU A 152 -7.32 -12.98 -7.78
N PHE A 153 -6.61 -11.95 -7.35
CA PHE A 153 -6.31 -10.80 -8.20
C PHE A 153 -5.52 -11.20 -9.45
N ALA A 154 -4.45 -11.98 -9.30
CA ALA A 154 -3.61 -12.42 -10.41
C ALA A 154 -4.40 -13.28 -11.42
N SER A 155 -5.33 -14.12 -10.96
CA SER A 155 -6.17 -14.95 -11.84
C SER A 155 -7.20 -14.14 -12.63
N ARG A 156 -7.73 -13.04 -12.04
CA ARG A 156 -8.79 -12.22 -12.63
C ARG A 156 -8.26 -11.02 -13.42
N VAL A 157 -7.04 -10.57 -13.11
CA VAL A 157 -6.40 -9.39 -13.72
C VAL A 157 -4.98 -9.77 -14.18
N PRO A 158 -4.85 -10.48 -15.32
CA PRO A 158 -3.58 -11.10 -15.73
C PRO A 158 -2.40 -10.12 -15.92
N HIS A 159 -2.68 -8.85 -16.21
CA HIS A 159 -1.65 -7.79 -16.35
C HIS A 159 -1.60 -6.87 -15.13
N GLY A 160 -2.19 -7.32 -14.03
CA GLY A 160 -2.16 -6.59 -12.77
C GLY A 160 -0.81 -6.70 -12.06
N THR A 161 -0.50 -5.70 -11.29
CA THR A 161 0.70 -5.62 -10.44
C THR A 161 0.30 -5.72 -8.98
N ILE A 162 0.99 -6.55 -8.22
CA ILE A 162 0.86 -6.63 -6.77
C ILE A 162 1.97 -5.77 -6.15
N LEU A 163 1.62 -4.87 -5.25
CA LEU A 163 2.57 -4.09 -4.45
C LEU A 163 2.45 -4.50 -2.99
N ARG A 164 3.42 -5.30 -2.51
CA ARG A 164 3.51 -5.72 -1.11
C ARG A 164 4.14 -4.61 -0.28
N LEU A 165 3.33 -3.85 0.44
CA LEU A 165 3.82 -2.75 1.27
C LEU A 165 4.32 -3.23 2.63
N ALA A 166 5.43 -2.65 3.07
CA ALA A 166 5.90 -2.68 4.45
C ALA A 166 4.97 -1.88 5.37
N GLY A 167 5.31 -1.78 6.65
CA GLY A 167 4.53 -1.04 7.63
C GLY A 167 4.38 0.45 7.25
N LEU A 168 3.14 0.87 7.00
CA LEU A 168 2.84 2.27 6.69
C LEU A 168 3.03 3.16 7.92
N TYR A 169 3.70 4.29 7.75
CA TYR A 169 3.82 5.35 8.74
C TYR A 169 3.75 6.74 8.07
N GLY A 170 3.88 7.82 8.83
CA GLY A 170 3.72 9.20 8.38
C GLY A 170 2.42 9.79 8.89
N ARG A 171 1.75 10.64 8.12
CA ARG A 171 0.53 11.34 8.53
C ARG A 171 -0.52 10.41 9.16
N GLY A 172 -1.13 10.86 10.25
CA GLY A 172 -2.16 10.12 11.01
C GLY A 172 -1.61 9.47 12.27
N PRO A 173 -2.31 8.46 12.84
CA PRO A 173 -1.93 7.88 14.14
C PRO A 173 -0.50 7.34 14.14
N ALA A 174 0.34 7.95 14.95
CA ALA A 174 1.76 7.66 15.04
C ALA A 174 2.05 6.56 16.08
N ARG A 175 1.50 5.37 15.89
CA ARG A 175 1.51 4.25 16.88
C ARG A 175 2.87 3.96 17.50
N LEU A 176 3.96 4.08 16.74
CA LEU A 176 5.29 3.86 17.31
C LEU A 176 5.75 5.05 18.16
N VAL A 177 5.46 6.27 17.72
CA VAL A 177 5.74 7.50 18.50
C VAL A 177 4.99 7.44 19.83
N ASP A 178 3.70 7.06 19.82
CA ASP A 178 2.90 6.91 21.03
C ASP A 178 3.47 5.84 21.98
N LYS A 179 3.95 4.70 21.43
CA LYS A 179 4.60 3.65 22.22
C LYS A 179 5.91 4.11 22.83
N VAL A 180 6.72 4.84 22.08
CA VAL A 180 7.97 5.43 22.59
C VAL A 180 7.66 6.42 23.71
N ALA A 181 6.68 7.30 23.51
CA ALA A 181 6.28 8.30 24.50
C ALA A 181 5.79 7.67 25.82
N ARG A 182 5.16 6.47 25.73
CA ARG A 182 4.70 5.72 26.92
C ARG A 182 5.72 4.73 27.47
N GLY A 183 6.92 4.60 26.89
CA GLY A 183 7.91 3.61 27.29
C GLY A 183 7.51 2.15 27.02
N GLU A 184 6.64 1.91 26.03
CA GLU A 184 6.05 0.60 25.71
C GLU A 184 6.79 -0.15 24.59
N VAL A 185 8.05 0.15 24.35
CA VAL A 185 8.86 -0.55 23.33
C VAL A 185 9.45 -1.81 23.97
N THR A 186 8.94 -2.98 23.61
CA THR A 186 9.24 -4.26 24.28
C THR A 186 10.08 -5.26 23.50
N ASP A 187 10.39 -5.00 22.24
CA ASP A 187 11.09 -5.95 21.36
C ASP A 187 12.13 -5.21 20.49
N PRO A 188 13.21 -4.68 21.12
CA PRO A 188 14.18 -3.85 20.42
C PRO A 188 14.96 -4.58 19.32
N ASN A 189 15.11 -5.91 19.43
CA ASN A 189 15.93 -6.75 18.56
C ASN A 189 15.24 -7.17 17.26
N ARG A 190 13.97 -6.80 17.10
CA ARG A 190 13.22 -7.17 15.91
C ARG A 190 13.55 -6.27 14.73
N TRP A 191 13.90 -6.85 13.60
CA TRP A 191 13.96 -6.15 12.33
C TRP A 191 12.59 -5.64 11.93
N THR A 192 12.50 -4.38 11.58
CA THR A 192 11.29 -3.71 11.14
C THR A 192 11.52 -3.02 9.80
N ASN A 193 10.51 -3.10 8.96
CA ASN A 193 10.51 -2.48 7.65
C ASN A 193 9.31 -1.56 7.56
N ARG A 194 9.46 -0.45 6.89
CA ARG A 194 8.43 0.57 6.77
C ARG A 194 8.47 1.27 5.43
N ILE A 195 7.42 2.00 5.14
CA ILE A 195 7.36 2.92 4.02
C ILE A 195 6.51 4.11 4.44
N HIS A 196 6.98 5.32 4.15
CA HIS A 196 6.17 6.51 4.38
C HIS A 196 4.91 6.48 3.49
N ARG A 197 3.76 6.92 4.02
CA ARG A 197 2.49 6.86 3.31
C ARG A 197 2.53 7.60 1.96
N GLU A 198 3.20 8.75 1.92
CA GLU A 198 3.36 9.52 0.68
C GLU A 198 4.16 8.76 -0.36
N ASP A 199 5.19 8.04 0.05
CA ASP A 199 6.02 7.20 -0.83
C ASP A 199 5.25 5.97 -1.31
N ALA A 200 4.42 5.38 -0.45
CA ALA A 200 3.54 4.28 -0.84
C ALA A 200 2.51 4.73 -1.90
N ALA A 201 1.90 5.90 -1.71
CA ALA A 201 0.99 6.48 -2.70
C ALA A 201 1.71 6.81 -4.01
N ALA A 202 2.91 7.40 -3.92
CA ALA A 202 3.74 7.69 -5.09
C ALA A 202 4.14 6.42 -5.85
N ALA A 203 4.43 5.31 -5.15
CA ALA A 203 4.75 4.01 -5.76
C ALA A 203 3.58 3.47 -6.59
N VAL A 204 2.35 3.52 -6.05
CA VAL A 204 1.15 3.08 -6.80
C VAL A 204 0.96 3.94 -8.05
N VAL A 205 1.04 5.26 -7.92
CA VAL A 205 0.90 6.19 -9.07
C VAL A 205 2.00 5.92 -10.11
N HIS A 206 3.26 5.75 -9.68
CA HIS A 206 4.38 5.42 -10.56
C HIS A 206 4.11 4.14 -11.37
N LEU A 207 3.68 3.06 -10.71
CA LEU A 207 3.40 1.78 -11.38
C LEU A 207 2.25 1.88 -12.39
N LEU A 208 1.26 2.73 -12.14
CA LEU A 208 0.14 2.95 -13.07
C LEU A 208 0.53 3.84 -14.25
N THR A 209 1.39 4.85 -14.07
CA THR A 209 1.59 5.92 -15.06
C THR A 209 2.92 5.86 -15.80
N ARG A 210 3.86 5.01 -15.36
CA ARG A 210 5.15 4.85 -16.05
C ARG A 210 4.98 4.40 -17.51
N PRO A 211 5.88 4.79 -18.44
CA PRO A 211 5.75 4.44 -19.85
C PRO A 211 5.70 2.93 -20.11
N GLN A 212 6.65 2.16 -19.55
CA GLN A 212 6.68 0.71 -19.71
C GLN A 212 5.71 0.02 -18.73
N PRO A 213 5.02 -1.05 -19.13
CA PRO A 213 4.22 -1.85 -18.22
C PRO A 213 5.06 -2.32 -17.03
N PRO A 214 4.52 -2.26 -15.81
CA PRO A 214 5.21 -2.80 -14.64
C PRO A 214 5.23 -4.33 -14.67
N GLY A 215 6.14 -4.92 -13.91
CA GLY A 215 6.15 -6.35 -13.62
C GLY A 215 4.97 -6.77 -12.71
N PRO A 216 4.81 -8.07 -12.48
CA PRO A 216 3.66 -8.59 -11.74
C PRO A 216 3.71 -8.33 -10.23
N LEU A 217 4.89 -8.11 -9.66
CA LEU A 217 5.08 -7.98 -8.22
C LEU A 217 6.20 -6.99 -7.89
N TYR A 218 5.99 -6.20 -6.83
CA TYR A 218 7.00 -5.33 -6.22
C TYR A 218 6.89 -5.34 -4.70
N VAL A 219 8.04 -5.16 -4.04
CA VAL A 219 8.12 -4.88 -2.59
C VAL A 219 8.29 -3.40 -2.36
N GLY A 220 7.35 -2.79 -1.63
CA GLY A 220 7.35 -1.38 -1.27
C GLY A 220 7.83 -1.18 0.18
N ALA A 221 9.06 -0.73 0.34
CA ALA A 221 9.68 -0.37 1.62
C ALA A 221 10.58 0.85 1.44
N ASP A 222 10.98 1.49 2.55
CA ASP A 222 12.08 2.45 2.53
C ASP A 222 13.43 1.73 2.27
N ASN A 223 14.53 2.48 2.21
CA ASN A 223 15.84 1.92 1.88
C ASN A 223 16.55 1.27 3.08
N GLU A 224 15.99 1.37 4.30
CA GLU A 224 16.68 0.99 5.53
C GLU A 224 15.82 0.07 6.42
N PRO A 225 15.90 -1.27 6.23
CA PRO A 225 15.48 -2.18 7.28
C PRO A 225 16.22 -1.84 8.58
N ALA A 226 15.50 -1.61 9.68
CA ALA A 226 16.12 -1.20 10.94
C ALA A 226 15.57 -1.96 12.13
N LEU A 227 16.42 -2.21 13.14
CA LEU A 227 15.99 -2.77 14.41
C LEU A 227 15.02 -1.83 15.12
N LEU A 228 13.99 -2.38 15.73
CA LEU A 228 12.97 -1.55 16.41
C LEU A 228 13.57 -0.65 17.48
N GLY A 229 14.57 -1.15 18.22
CA GLY A 229 15.29 -0.37 19.23
C GLY A 229 15.96 0.88 18.64
N ASN A 230 16.60 0.75 17.46
CA ASN A 230 17.27 1.88 16.80
C ASN A 230 16.28 2.96 16.35
N VAL A 231 15.13 2.52 15.79
CA VAL A 231 14.07 3.44 15.39
C VAL A 231 13.45 4.14 16.60
N ALA A 232 13.18 3.38 17.65
CA ALA A 232 12.62 3.92 18.89
C ALA A 232 13.57 4.88 19.60
N ALA A 233 14.87 4.59 19.60
CA ALA A 233 15.89 5.50 20.15
C ALA A 233 15.95 6.83 19.36
N TYR A 234 15.88 6.78 18.04
CA TYR A 234 15.81 7.98 17.21
C TYR A 234 14.56 8.82 17.52
N ILE A 235 13.39 8.19 17.62
CA ILE A 235 12.14 8.87 17.98
C ILE A 235 12.25 9.49 19.40
N ALA A 236 12.76 8.74 20.39
CA ALA A 236 12.94 9.22 21.76
C ALA A 236 13.86 10.46 21.79
N GLN A 237 14.97 10.43 21.05
CA GLN A 237 15.86 11.57 20.91
C GLN A 237 15.14 12.80 20.34
N ARG A 238 14.32 12.62 19.30
CA ARG A 238 13.53 13.72 18.69
C ARG A 238 12.52 14.32 19.66
N LEU A 239 11.93 13.48 20.52
CA LEU A 239 10.95 13.90 21.54
C LEU A 239 11.58 14.36 22.86
N ALA A 240 12.90 14.40 22.98
CA ALA A 240 13.63 14.65 24.22
C ALA A 240 13.20 13.73 25.38
N LEU A 241 12.92 12.45 25.06
CA LEU A 241 12.53 11.41 26.01
C LEU A 241 13.72 10.50 26.37
N PRO A 242 13.66 9.77 27.50
CA PRO A 242 14.65 8.76 27.82
C PRO A 242 14.76 7.71 26.71
N SER A 243 15.99 7.28 26.43
CA SER A 243 16.23 6.25 25.42
C SER A 243 15.58 4.92 25.83
N PRO A 244 14.85 4.23 24.92
CA PRO A 244 14.37 2.90 25.18
C PRO A 244 15.53 1.90 25.27
N PRO A 245 15.29 0.63 25.70
CA PRO A 245 16.32 -0.39 25.72
C PRO A 245 17.03 -0.51 24.36
N PRO A 246 18.38 -0.56 24.33
CA PRO A 246 19.12 -0.70 23.09
C PRO A 246 18.85 -2.06 22.44
N ALA A 247 18.99 -2.11 21.12
CA ALA A 247 18.95 -3.38 20.42
C ALA A 247 20.27 -4.14 20.64
N ASP A 248 20.17 -5.47 20.79
CA ASP A 248 21.29 -6.38 20.81
C ASP A 248 21.45 -6.99 19.39
N PRO A 249 22.53 -6.65 18.67
CA PRO A 249 22.73 -7.10 17.29
C PRO A 249 23.00 -8.60 17.17
N GLU A 250 23.39 -9.28 18.25
CA GLU A 250 23.68 -10.72 18.27
C GLU A 250 22.39 -11.57 18.37
N HIS A 251 21.31 -10.99 18.88
CA HIS A 251 20.03 -11.68 19.11
C HIS A 251 18.89 -11.09 18.26
N THR A 252 19.15 -10.85 17.00
CA THR A 252 18.15 -10.26 16.11
C THR A 252 17.20 -11.30 15.52
N HIS A 253 15.98 -10.89 15.21
CA HIS A 253 14.97 -11.72 14.56
C HIS A 253 14.03 -10.87 13.67
N GLY A 254 13.15 -11.56 12.94
CA GLY A 254 12.27 -10.93 11.97
C GLY A 254 12.93 -10.84 10.59
N LYS A 255 12.27 -10.20 9.66
CA LYS A 255 12.68 -10.13 8.26
C LYS A 255 13.24 -8.77 7.89
N ARG A 256 14.13 -8.75 6.92
CA ARG A 256 14.57 -7.57 6.20
C ARG A 256 13.99 -7.60 4.79
N LEU A 257 13.68 -6.44 4.22
CA LEU A 257 13.09 -6.33 2.89
C LEU A 257 14.01 -5.53 1.97
N SER A 258 13.94 -5.83 0.67
CA SER A 258 14.56 -5.02 -0.37
C SER A 258 13.50 -4.39 -1.26
N ASN A 259 13.64 -3.10 -1.55
CA ASN A 259 12.86 -2.37 -2.54
C ASN A 259 13.63 -2.18 -3.86
N ALA A 260 14.68 -2.97 -4.08
CA ALA A 260 15.59 -2.76 -5.19
C ALA A 260 14.91 -2.82 -6.55
N LEU A 261 13.96 -3.75 -6.75
CA LEU A 261 13.21 -3.88 -7.99
C LEU A 261 12.29 -2.66 -8.23
N LEU A 262 11.60 -2.19 -7.19
CA LEU A 262 10.76 -1.00 -7.29
C LEU A 262 11.59 0.24 -7.63
N ARG A 263 12.77 0.41 -7.02
CA ARG A 263 13.69 1.50 -7.35
C ARG A 263 14.24 1.37 -8.77
N ALA A 264 14.61 0.17 -9.19
CA ALA A 264 15.07 -0.09 -10.56
C ALA A 264 14.00 0.23 -11.61
N SER A 265 12.71 0.23 -11.21
CA SER A 265 11.62 0.67 -12.08
C SER A 265 11.57 2.17 -12.33
N GLY A 266 12.36 2.97 -11.60
CA GLY A 266 12.42 4.43 -11.66
C GLY A 266 11.71 5.15 -10.50
N TRP A 267 11.07 4.42 -9.57
CA TRP A 267 10.54 5.01 -8.35
C TRP A 267 11.66 5.32 -7.35
N LEU A 268 11.59 6.48 -6.73
CA LEU A 268 12.51 6.89 -5.65
C LEU A 268 11.70 7.39 -4.45
N PRO A 269 12.00 6.95 -3.22
CA PRO A 269 11.32 7.45 -2.04
C PRO A 269 11.74 8.89 -1.71
N THR A 270 10.79 9.70 -1.30
CA THR A 270 11.02 11.03 -0.72
C THR A 270 11.56 10.91 0.70
N TYR A 271 11.14 9.85 1.41
CA TYR A 271 11.58 9.51 2.76
C TYR A 271 12.40 8.21 2.70
N PRO A 272 13.69 8.29 2.31
CA PRO A 272 14.49 7.10 2.02
C PRO A 272 14.80 6.26 3.24
N THR A 273 14.74 6.82 4.44
CA THR A 273 14.88 6.10 5.71
C THR A 273 13.87 6.59 6.74
N PHE A 274 13.78 5.86 7.85
CA PHE A 274 12.93 6.31 8.96
C PHE A 274 13.35 7.66 9.56
N ARG A 275 14.61 8.08 9.34
CA ARG A 275 15.12 9.35 9.88
C ARG A 275 14.44 10.54 9.22
N GLU A 276 14.37 10.55 7.89
CA GLU A 276 13.64 11.58 7.16
C GLU A 276 12.15 11.53 7.50
N GLY A 277 11.57 10.33 7.59
CA GLY A 277 10.13 10.17 7.85
C GLY A 277 9.70 10.57 9.25
N TYR A 278 10.57 10.52 10.25
CA TYR A 278 10.31 10.99 11.61
C TYR A 278 11.00 12.32 11.94
N ALA A 279 11.69 12.96 10.98
CA ALA A 279 12.42 14.21 11.22
C ALA A 279 11.51 15.34 11.71
N ASP A 280 10.29 15.40 11.19
CA ASP A 280 9.34 16.49 11.47
C ASP A 280 8.43 16.21 12.68
N TYR A 281 8.58 15.07 13.38
CA TYR A 281 7.88 14.86 14.64
C TYR A 281 8.53 15.69 15.76
N PRO A 282 7.76 16.42 16.58
CA PRO A 282 6.30 16.39 16.75
C PRO A 282 5.50 17.40 15.91
N ASN A 283 6.07 18.01 14.87
CA ASN A 283 5.54 19.22 14.22
C ASN A 283 4.44 18.99 13.16
N HIS A 284 3.80 17.84 13.11
CA HIS A 284 2.62 17.62 12.29
C HIS A 284 1.35 17.67 13.15
N GLU A 285 0.82 18.88 13.37
CA GLU A 285 -0.57 19.08 13.73
C GLU A 285 -1.48 18.89 12.50
#